data_1578824f8dfa2889e9424158f450654c
#
_entry.id   1578824f8dfa2889e9424158f450654c
#
_cell.length_a   1.000
_cell.length_b   1.000
_cell.length_c   1.000
_cell.angle_alpha   90.00
_cell.angle_beta   90.00
_cell.angle_gamma   90.00
#
_symmetry.space_group_name_H-M   'P 1'
#
loop_
_entity.id
_entity.type
_entity.pdbx_description
1 polymer ?
#
loop_
_entity_poly.entity_id
_entity_poly.type
_entity_poly.pdbx_seq_one_letter_code
_entity_poly.pdbx_strand_id
1 'polypeptide(L)'
;MTKVLVIGDSFASDWSVKYPVSGWPNFLANEFTVTNLAQSGCSEYKIKKQLDSVNPAQYTHAIIVHTSKSRIPVEIHPLHNSDALLHSCDFIYSDVLDNNYSGLKCIKEFYEKFYHEDFFEYIYDLIVCDIDNILLQYNVLTLHITFFDHVLPVNHRNFNALFQNCQGNANHINEHANREVFTEVKSWIKS
;
A
#
# COMPACT_ATOMS: atom_id res chain seq x y z
N MET A 1 9.89 -24.18 0.68
CA MET A 1 8.48 -23.76 0.84
C MET A 1 8.43 -22.27 0.56
N THR A 2 7.55 -21.84 -0.33
CA THR A 2 7.44 -20.43 -0.74
C THR A 2 6.88 -19.59 0.40
N LYS A 3 7.66 -18.61 0.86
CA LYS A 3 7.25 -17.64 1.88
C LYS A 3 7.12 -16.27 1.23
N VAL A 4 5.96 -15.67 1.37
CA VAL A 4 5.61 -14.41 0.71
C VAL A 4 5.44 -13.31 1.76
N LEU A 5 6.15 -12.21 1.59
CA LEU A 5 5.91 -10.97 2.30
C LEU A 5 4.97 -10.09 1.48
N VAL A 6 3.94 -9.53 2.11
CA VAL A 6 3.08 -8.50 1.53
C VAL A 6 3.20 -7.25 2.38
N ILE A 7 3.65 -6.16 1.79
CA ILE A 7 3.68 -4.82 2.37
C ILE A 7 2.93 -3.85 1.47
N GLY A 8 2.36 -2.81 2.03
CA GLY A 8 1.61 -1.86 1.22
C GLY A 8 0.54 -1.11 1.99
N ASP A 9 -0.33 -0.48 1.24
CA ASP A 9 -1.45 0.32 1.74
C ASP A 9 -2.78 -0.45 1.79
N SER A 10 -3.90 0.28 1.69
CA SER A 10 -5.27 -0.26 1.75
C SER A 10 -5.60 -1.26 0.65
N PHE A 11 -4.93 -1.21 -0.49
CA PHE A 11 -5.11 -2.16 -1.59
C PHE A 11 -4.54 -3.56 -1.27
N ALA A 12 -3.69 -3.67 -0.25
CA ALA A 12 -3.11 -4.93 0.22
C ALA A 12 -3.45 -5.27 1.69
N SER A 13 -4.06 -4.37 2.45
CA SER A 13 -4.38 -4.61 3.85
C SER A 13 -5.44 -5.69 4.05
N ASP A 14 -5.48 -6.29 5.23
CA ASP A 14 -6.49 -7.29 5.58
C ASP A 14 -7.79 -6.61 6.04
N TRP A 15 -8.75 -6.50 5.13
CA TRP A 15 -10.06 -5.89 5.42
C TRP A 15 -10.97 -6.78 6.25
N SER A 16 -10.66 -8.07 6.36
CA SER A 16 -11.45 -9.01 7.15
C SER A 16 -11.41 -8.69 8.67
N VAL A 17 -10.46 -7.92 9.12
CA VAL A 17 -10.39 -7.44 10.52
C VAL A 17 -11.56 -6.54 10.91
N LYS A 18 -12.25 -5.93 9.95
CA LYS A 18 -13.38 -5.01 10.18
C LYS A 18 -14.65 -5.41 9.44
N TYR A 19 -14.55 -6.06 8.29
CA TYR A 19 -15.66 -6.38 7.41
C TYR A 19 -15.66 -7.88 7.06
N PRO A 20 -16.82 -8.51 6.84
CA PRO A 20 -16.90 -9.93 6.44
C PRO A 20 -16.57 -10.10 4.94
N VAL A 21 -15.41 -9.60 4.52
CA VAL A 21 -14.96 -9.63 3.13
C VAL A 21 -13.51 -10.11 3.05
N SER A 22 -13.14 -10.70 1.93
CA SER A 22 -11.78 -11.16 1.66
C SER A 22 -11.23 -10.47 0.42
N GLY A 23 -10.03 -9.93 0.54
CA GLY A 23 -9.29 -9.38 -0.57
C GLY A 23 -8.31 -10.40 -1.18
N TRP A 24 -7.59 -9.99 -2.22
CA TRP A 24 -6.60 -10.82 -2.89
C TRP A 24 -5.49 -11.36 -1.95
N PRO A 25 -5.05 -10.62 -0.90
CA PRO A 25 -4.06 -11.16 0.04
C PRO A 25 -4.61 -12.33 0.86
N ASN A 26 -5.92 -12.32 1.20
CA ASN A 26 -6.56 -13.44 1.90
C ASN A 26 -6.62 -14.69 1.00
N PHE A 27 -6.90 -14.51 -0.31
CA PHE A 27 -6.88 -15.62 -1.27
C PHE A 27 -5.46 -16.20 -1.40
N LEU A 28 -4.44 -15.33 -1.39
CA LEU A 28 -3.04 -15.75 -1.46
C LEU A 28 -2.64 -16.57 -0.22
N ALA A 29 -3.08 -16.19 0.96
CA ALA A 29 -2.81 -16.88 2.22
C ALA A 29 -3.40 -18.30 2.29
N ASN A 30 -4.40 -18.61 1.47
CA ASN A 30 -4.94 -19.97 1.37
C ASN A 30 -4.01 -20.93 0.58
N GLU A 31 -3.05 -20.41 -0.21
CA GLU A 31 -2.18 -21.24 -1.05
C GLU A 31 -0.70 -21.16 -0.66
N PHE A 32 -0.28 -20.10 0.01
CA PHE A 32 1.12 -19.83 0.36
C PHE A 32 1.26 -19.48 1.83
N THR A 33 2.49 -19.57 2.35
CA THR A 33 2.81 -18.98 3.67
C THR A 33 3.00 -17.48 3.50
N VAL A 34 2.00 -16.69 3.87
CA VAL A 34 1.98 -15.23 3.70
C VAL A 34 2.15 -14.53 5.04
N THR A 35 3.05 -13.55 5.07
CA THR A 35 3.12 -12.51 6.10
C THR A 35 2.60 -11.22 5.47
N ASN A 36 1.41 -10.78 5.88
CA ASN A 36 0.83 -9.53 5.40
C ASN A 36 0.98 -8.43 6.47
N LEU A 37 1.75 -7.39 6.16
CA LEU A 37 1.99 -6.22 7.03
C LEU A 37 1.34 -4.96 6.48
N ALA A 38 0.63 -5.05 5.35
CA ALA A 38 0.00 -3.91 4.72
C ALA A 38 -1.03 -3.23 5.64
N GLN A 39 -1.05 -1.90 5.63
CA GLN A 39 -1.89 -1.08 6.49
C GLN A 39 -2.67 -0.06 5.68
N SER A 40 -3.97 0.03 5.92
CA SER A 40 -4.85 0.94 5.19
C SER A 40 -4.44 2.40 5.37
N GLY A 41 -4.36 3.10 4.23
CA GLY A 41 -4.13 4.55 4.20
C GLY A 41 -2.72 4.99 4.55
N CYS A 42 -1.74 4.10 4.67
CA CYS A 42 -0.37 4.48 4.99
C CYS A 42 0.38 5.12 3.79
N SER A 43 1.35 5.98 4.10
CA SER A 43 2.27 6.57 3.13
C SER A 43 3.35 5.58 2.71
N GLU A 44 4.11 5.91 1.65
CA GLU A 44 5.26 5.13 1.20
C GLU A 44 6.33 5.00 2.30
N TYR A 45 6.52 6.03 3.13
CA TYR A 45 7.39 5.96 4.31
C TYR A 45 6.96 4.85 5.28
N LYS A 46 5.67 4.71 5.56
CA LYS A 46 5.19 3.64 6.44
C LYS A 46 5.28 2.26 5.78
N ILE A 47 5.13 2.17 4.45
CA ILE A 47 5.38 0.91 3.71
C ILE A 47 6.85 0.48 3.88
N LYS A 48 7.80 1.43 3.79
CA LYS A 48 9.20 1.16 4.11
C LYS A 48 9.39 0.69 5.56
N LYS A 49 8.67 1.29 6.52
CA LYS A 49 8.72 0.86 7.95
C LYS A 49 8.15 -0.54 8.15
N GLN A 50 7.17 -0.98 7.34
CA GLN A 50 6.71 -2.37 7.33
C GLN A 50 7.86 -3.32 6.95
N LEU A 51 8.64 -2.98 5.90
CA LEU A 51 9.81 -3.75 5.52
C LEU A 51 10.88 -3.76 6.63
N ASP A 52 11.16 -2.62 7.26
CA ASP A 52 12.15 -2.49 8.34
C ASP A 52 11.79 -3.32 9.58
N SER A 53 10.53 -3.70 9.75
CA SER A 53 10.06 -4.47 10.91
C SER A 53 10.33 -5.97 10.81
N VAL A 54 10.81 -6.47 9.67
CA VAL A 54 11.05 -7.89 9.40
C VAL A 54 12.47 -8.14 8.90
N ASN A 55 12.92 -9.39 8.96
CA ASN A 55 14.15 -9.81 8.30
C ASN A 55 13.82 -10.32 6.88
N PRO A 56 14.20 -9.60 5.80
CA PRO A 56 13.88 -10.00 4.44
C PRO A 56 14.41 -11.37 4.04
N ALA A 57 15.54 -11.81 4.61
CA ALA A 57 16.13 -13.13 4.33
C ALA A 57 15.19 -14.32 4.66
N GLN A 58 14.11 -14.10 5.38
CA GLN A 58 13.12 -15.14 5.72
C GLN A 58 12.13 -15.41 4.57
N TYR A 59 12.09 -14.56 3.55
CA TYR A 59 11.12 -14.61 2.46
C TYR A 59 11.78 -14.98 1.14
N THR A 60 11.02 -15.65 0.27
CA THR A 60 11.42 -15.95 -1.10
C THR A 60 10.87 -14.93 -2.08
N HIS A 61 9.72 -14.36 -1.76
CA HIS A 61 8.99 -13.38 -2.58
C HIS A 61 8.51 -12.24 -1.71
N ALA A 62 8.48 -11.04 -2.27
CA ALA A 62 7.86 -9.86 -1.69
C ALA A 62 6.92 -9.18 -2.70
N ILE A 63 5.74 -8.81 -2.24
CA ILE A 63 4.77 -8.04 -3.01
C ILE A 63 4.63 -6.70 -2.31
N ILE A 64 4.93 -5.63 -3.04
CA ILE A 64 4.90 -4.26 -2.56
C ILE A 64 3.76 -3.53 -3.27
N VAL A 65 2.75 -3.12 -2.51
CA VAL A 65 1.63 -2.34 -3.05
C VAL A 65 1.81 -0.88 -2.66
N HIS A 66 2.17 -0.09 -3.66
CA HIS A 66 2.49 1.32 -3.49
C HIS A 66 1.25 2.19 -3.36
N THR A 67 1.39 3.27 -2.61
CA THR A 67 0.33 4.23 -2.31
C THR A 67 0.41 5.48 -3.18
N SER A 68 -0.48 6.45 -2.93
CA SER A 68 -0.44 7.77 -3.57
C SER A 68 0.80 8.56 -3.14
N LYS A 69 1.47 9.22 -4.10
CA LYS A 69 2.63 10.08 -3.89
C LYS A 69 2.33 11.29 -2.97
N SER A 70 1.06 11.70 -2.88
CA SER A 70 0.64 12.86 -2.10
C SER A 70 0.41 12.59 -0.60
N ARG A 71 0.64 11.36 -0.11
CA ARG A 71 0.44 11.06 1.30
C ARG A 71 1.55 11.64 2.18
N ILE A 72 1.13 12.33 3.25
CA ILE A 72 2.04 12.88 4.26
C ILE A 72 1.99 12.00 5.50
N PRO A 73 3.13 11.42 5.92
CA PRO A 73 3.18 10.55 7.09
C PRO A 73 2.89 11.33 8.37
N VAL A 74 2.08 10.73 9.26
CA VAL A 74 1.80 11.25 10.60
C VAL A 74 1.92 10.13 11.63
N GLU A 75 2.25 10.48 12.85
CA GLU A 75 2.32 9.52 13.95
C GLU A 75 0.92 9.05 14.34
N ILE A 76 -0.01 9.99 14.51
CA ILE A 76 -1.40 9.74 14.90
C ILE A 76 -2.33 10.56 14.01
N HIS A 77 -3.23 9.89 13.30
CA HIS A 77 -4.24 10.58 12.50
C HIS A 77 -5.40 11.04 13.39
N PRO A 78 -5.77 12.34 13.39
CA PRO A 78 -6.74 12.89 14.36
C PRO A 78 -8.16 12.31 14.23
N LEU A 79 -8.53 11.79 13.05
CA LEU A 79 -9.87 11.23 12.79
C LEU A 79 -9.94 9.70 12.94
N HIS A 80 -8.82 8.99 12.83
CA HIS A 80 -8.82 7.54 12.64
C HIS A 80 -8.01 6.76 13.69
N ASN A 81 -7.49 7.42 14.71
CA ASN A 81 -6.60 6.82 15.71
C ASN A 81 -7.20 5.61 16.48
N SER A 82 -8.52 5.50 16.54
CA SER A 82 -9.24 4.38 17.19
C SER A 82 -9.84 3.37 16.22
N ASP A 83 -9.69 3.55 14.91
CA ASP A 83 -10.25 2.65 13.90
C ASP A 83 -9.35 1.43 13.69
N ALA A 84 -9.91 0.22 13.75
CA ALA A 84 -9.16 -1.02 13.62
C ALA A 84 -8.43 -1.17 12.28
N LEU A 85 -8.96 -0.59 11.21
CA LEU A 85 -8.39 -0.67 9.86
C LEU A 85 -7.56 0.58 9.51
N LEU A 86 -7.95 1.76 10.00
CA LEU A 86 -7.39 3.05 9.59
C LEU A 86 -6.48 3.71 10.66
N HIS A 87 -6.22 3.05 11.80
CA HIS A 87 -5.43 3.63 12.91
C HIS A 87 -4.03 4.10 12.49
N SER A 88 -3.47 3.52 11.45
CA SER A 88 -2.15 3.87 10.91
C SER A 88 -2.21 4.74 9.66
N CYS A 89 -3.40 5.26 9.28
CA CYS A 89 -3.50 6.05 8.06
C CYS A 89 -2.76 7.39 8.18
N ASP A 90 -2.36 7.89 7.03
CA ASP A 90 -1.66 9.14 6.84
C ASP A 90 -2.55 10.15 6.10
N PHE A 91 -2.17 11.42 6.11
CA PHE A 91 -2.94 12.43 5.38
C PHE A 91 -2.82 12.23 3.88
N ILE A 92 -3.96 12.31 3.19
CA ILE A 92 -4.04 12.46 1.75
C ILE A 92 -4.77 13.75 1.41
N TYR A 93 -4.36 14.41 0.33
CA TYR A 93 -4.87 15.73 -0.06
C TYR A 93 -6.40 15.79 -0.18
N SER A 94 -7.02 14.78 -0.83
CA SER A 94 -8.46 14.70 -0.99
C SER A 94 -9.19 14.67 0.36
N ASP A 95 -8.74 13.85 1.30
CA ASP A 95 -9.40 13.70 2.61
C ASP A 95 -9.31 14.98 3.44
N VAL A 96 -8.22 15.74 3.26
CA VAL A 96 -7.98 17.00 3.98
C VAL A 96 -8.83 18.14 3.42
N LEU A 97 -8.97 18.23 2.09
CA LEU A 97 -9.75 19.31 1.47
C LEU A 97 -11.25 19.16 1.69
N ASP A 98 -11.76 17.96 1.59
CA ASP A 98 -13.20 17.68 1.68
C ASP A 98 -13.72 17.66 3.11
N ASN A 99 -12.83 17.70 4.11
CA ASN A 99 -13.20 17.59 5.51
C ASN A 99 -13.11 18.94 6.24
N ASN A 100 -14.24 19.37 6.83
CA ASN A 100 -14.35 20.61 7.62
C ASN A 100 -13.93 20.43 9.10
N TYR A 101 -13.33 19.31 9.48
CA TYR A 101 -12.89 19.09 10.85
C TYR A 101 -11.75 20.06 11.22
N SER A 102 -11.93 20.79 12.32
CA SER A 102 -10.99 21.84 12.75
C SER A 102 -9.59 21.32 13.03
N GLY A 103 -9.44 20.04 13.42
CA GLY A 103 -8.16 19.38 13.63
C GLY A 103 -7.32 19.19 12.37
N LEU A 104 -7.93 19.33 11.17
CA LEU A 104 -7.22 19.23 9.89
C LEU A 104 -6.79 20.60 9.33
N LYS A 105 -7.13 21.71 10.00
CA LYS A 105 -6.84 23.06 9.48
C LYS A 105 -5.35 23.27 9.18
N CYS A 106 -4.47 22.87 10.08
CA CYS A 106 -3.02 23.07 9.89
C CYS A 106 -2.49 22.26 8.69
N ILE A 107 -2.96 21.03 8.51
CA ILE A 107 -2.50 20.20 7.37
C ILE A 107 -3.08 20.70 6.04
N LYS A 108 -4.31 21.24 6.05
CA LYS A 108 -4.88 21.91 4.88
C LYS A 108 -4.04 23.12 4.47
N GLU A 109 -3.70 23.99 5.43
CA GLU A 109 -2.81 25.12 5.19
C GLU A 109 -1.42 24.68 4.70
N PHE A 110 -0.91 23.55 5.18
CA PHE A 110 0.35 22.98 4.69
C PHE A 110 0.24 22.60 3.21
N TYR A 111 -0.77 21.85 2.80
CA TYR A 111 -0.98 21.49 1.40
C TYR A 111 -1.15 22.73 0.50
N GLU A 112 -1.91 23.73 0.96
CA GLU A 112 -2.18 24.93 0.17
C GLU A 112 -0.98 25.88 0.02
N LYS A 113 -0.05 25.89 1.00
CA LYS A 113 0.99 26.93 1.07
C LYS A 113 2.41 26.41 1.01
N PHE A 114 2.66 25.19 1.44
CA PHE A 114 4.01 24.66 1.65
C PHE A 114 4.26 23.32 0.97
N TYR A 115 3.22 22.62 0.51
CA TYR A 115 3.38 21.36 -0.20
C TYR A 115 4.06 21.61 -1.55
N HIS A 116 5.18 20.92 -1.77
CA HIS A 116 5.95 21.00 -3.00
C HIS A 116 5.89 19.65 -3.70
N GLU A 117 5.07 19.54 -4.73
CA GLU A 117 4.76 18.27 -5.41
C GLU A 117 6.03 17.55 -5.87
N ASP A 118 6.92 18.21 -6.62
CA ASP A 118 8.15 17.60 -7.13
C ASP A 118 9.06 17.08 -6.01
N PHE A 119 9.10 17.77 -4.85
CA PHE A 119 9.88 17.32 -3.70
C PHE A 119 9.31 16.03 -3.09
N PHE A 120 7.97 15.98 -2.90
CA PHE A 120 7.34 14.79 -2.35
C PHE A 120 7.38 13.61 -3.33
N GLU A 121 7.26 13.86 -4.62
CA GLU A 121 7.47 12.84 -5.67
C GLU A 121 8.90 12.30 -5.64
N TYR A 122 9.91 13.17 -5.55
CA TYR A 122 11.31 12.76 -5.43
C TYR A 122 11.56 11.89 -4.18
N ILE A 123 11.03 12.28 -3.02
CA ILE A 123 11.15 11.49 -1.79
C ILE A 123 10.44 10.14 -1.92
N TYR A 124 9.26 10.13 -2.53
CA TYR A 124 8.51 8.90 -2.80
C TYR A 124 9.34 7.93 -3.66
N ASP A 125 9.89 8.40 -4.77
CA ASP A 125 10.70 7.59 -5.68
C ASP A 125 11.98 7.07 -5.02
N LEU A 126 12.63 7.87 -4.17
CA LEU A 126 13.77 7.40 -3.37
C LEU A 126 13.38 6.25 -2.43
N ILE A 127 12.22 6.35 -1.77
CA ILE A 127 11.76 5.29 -0.86
C ILE A 127 11.43 4.01 -1.65
N VAL A 128 10.78 4.13 -2.80
CA VAL A 128 10.48 2.98 -3.68
C VAL A 128 11.77 2.27 -4.10
N CYS A 129 12.77 3.03 -4.56
CA CYS A 129 14.08 2.48 -4.93
C CYS A 129 14.81 1.84 -3.74
N ASP A 130 14.70 2.42 -2.54
CA ASP A 130 15.33 1.88 -1.33
C ASP A 130 14.70 0.54 -0.93
N ILE A 131 13.37 0.42 -1.00
CA ILE A 131 12.65 -0.84 -0.77
C ILE A 131 13.15 -1.93 -1.73
N ASP A 132 13.20 -1.63 -3.04
CA ASP A 132 13.65 -2.58 -4.06
C ASP A 132 15.12 -3.00 -3.84
N ASN A 133 16.00 -2.04 -3.59
CA ASN A 133 17.42 -2.31 -3.33
C ASN A 133 17.64 -3.20 -2.10
N ILE A 134 16.90 -2.97 -1.01
CA ILE A 134 17.00 -3.82 0.18
C ILE A 134 16.60 -5.25 -0.15
N LEU A 135 15.45 -5.46 -0.80
CA LEU A 135 14.97 -6.79 -1.15
C LEU A 135 15.91 -7.51 -2.11
N LEU A 136 16.48 -6.78 -3.07
CA LEU A 136 17.48 -7.30 -4.01
C LEU A 136 18.76 -7.80 -3.29
N GLN A 137 19.25 -7.07 -2.27
CA GLN A 137 20.42 -7.47 -1.47
C GLN A 137 20.20 -8.81 -0.76
N TYR A 138 18.97 -9.16 -0.42
CA TYR A 138 18.60 -10.43 0.19
C TYR A 138 18.18 -11.51 -0.82
N ASN A 139 18.28 -11.22 -2.14
CA ASN A 139 17.83 -12.10 -3.23
C ASN A 139 16.34 -12.49 -3.10
N VAL A 140 15.50 -11.59 -2.62
CA VAL A 140 14.05 -11.76 -2.58
C VAL A 140 13.49 -11.38 -3.95
N LEU A 141 12.69 -12.25 -4.57
CA LEU A 141 11.98 -11.91 -5.80
C LEU A 141 10.89 -10.88 -5.48
N THR A 142 10.89 -9.76 -6.19
CA THR A 142 10.02 -8.60 -5.92
C THR A 142 8.97 -8.39 -7.00
N LEU A 143 7.74 -8.12 -6.60
CA LEU A 143 6.67 -7.65 -7.46
C LEU A 143 6.13 -6.32 -6.89
N HIS A 144 6.36 -5.24 -7.62
CA HIS A 144 5.80 -3.92 -7.32
C HIS A 144 4.45 -3.76 -8.00
N ILE A 145 3.45 -3.27 -7.27
CA ILE A 145 2.07 -3.08 -7.73
C ILE A 145 1.63 -1.65 -7.41
N THR A 146 0.94 -1.01 -8.34
CA THR A 146 0.22 0.24 -8.11
C THR A 146 -1.22 0.14 -8.62
N PHE A 147 -2.13 0.85 -7.94
CA PHE A 147 -3.52 1.06 -8.36
C PHE A 147 -3.78 2.52 -8.76
N PHE A 148 -2.73 3.32 -8.82
CA PHE A 148 -2.79 4.73 -9.17
C PHE A 148 -2.23 4.97 -10.58
N ASP A 149 -2.65 6.10 -11.19
CA ASP A 149 -2.17 6.51 -12.51
C ASP A 149 -0.84 7.27 -12.37
N HIS A 150 0.19 6.53 -11.96
CA HIS A 150 1.56 7.03 -11.94
C HIS A 150 2.55 5.91 -12.29
N VAL A 151 3.70 6.31 -12.81
CA VAL A 151 4.80 5.40 -13.12
C VAL A 151 5.73 5.31 -11.90
N LEU A 152 6.10 4.09 -11.52
CA LEU A 152 7.10 3.85 -10.49
C LEU A 152 8.52 3.84 -11.10
N PRO A 153 9.56 4.20 -10.33
CA PRO A 153 10.95 4.14 -10.81
C PRO A 153 11.50 2.71 -10.95
N VAL A 154 10.70 1.71 -10.66
CA VAL A 154 11.02 0.26 -10.73
C VAL A 154 10.04 -0.45 -11.67
N ASN A 155 10.40 -1.67 -12.11
CA ASN A 155 9.48 -2.48 -12.92
C ASN A 155 8.26 -2.89 -12.08
N HIS A 156 7.04 -2.61 -12.57
CA HIS A 156 5.81 -2.79 -11.81
C HIS A 156 4.62 -3.26 -12.66
N ARG A 157 3.57 -3.74 -11.96
CA ARG A 157 2.24 -3.97 -12.52
C ARG A 157 1.31 -2.82 -12.12
N ASN A 158 0.57 -2.30 -13.07
CA ASN A 158 -0.42 -1.25 -12.83
C ASN A 158 -1.84 -1.82 -12.96
N PHE A 159 -2.60 -1.76 -11.87
CA PHE A 159 -3.99 -2.20 -11.79
C PHE A 159 -4.99 -1.03 -11.69
N ASN A 160 -4.60 0.19 -12.09
CA ASN A 160 -5.47 1.36 -12.04
C ASN A 160 -6.80 1.13 -12.78
N ALA A 161 -6.77 0.45 -13.92
CA ALA A 161 -7.98 0.13 -14.68
C ALA A 161 -8.98 -0.75 -13.88
N LEU A 162 -8.49 -1.70 -13.08
CA LEU A 162 -9.35 -2.48 -12.18
C LEU A 162 -9.93 -1.61 -11.06
N PHE A 163 -9.14 -0.72 -10.47
CA PHE A 163 -9.63 0.21 -9.46
C PHE A 163 -10.71 1.14 -10.01
N GLN A 164 -10.51 1.71 -11.19
CA GLN A 164 -11.48 2.64 -11.79
C GLN A 164 -12.79 1.96 -12.22
N ASN A 165 -12.74 0.73 -12.70
CA ASN A 165 -13.89 0.06 -13.30
C ASN A 165 -14.58 -0.96 -12.38
N CYS A 166 -13.93 -1.39 -11.31
CA CYS A 166 -14.37 -2.50 -10.48
C CYS A 166 -14.36 -2.14 -8.98
N GLN A 167 -14.87 -0.98 -8.61
CA GLN A 167 -14.92 -0.54 -7.20
C GLN A 167 -15.72 -1.50 -6.31
N GLY A 168 -15.30 -1.63 -5.05
CA GLY A 168 -15.90 -2.56 -4.11
C GLY A 168 -15.45 -2.36 -2.66
N ASN A 169 -15.85 -3.29 -1.81
CA ASN A 169 -15.73 -3.17 -0.36
C ASN A 169 -14.45 -3.81 0.23
N ALA A 170 -13.70 -4.59 -0.55
CA ALA A 170 -12.44 -5.16 -0.10
C ALA A 170 -11.29 -4.60 -0.93
N ASN A 171 -10.27 -4.05 -0.29
CA ASN A 171 -9.11 -3.49 -0.98
C ASN A 171 -9.49 -2.48 -2.09
N HIS A 172 -10.58 -1.74 -1.89
CA HIS A 172 -11.18 -0.76 -2.81
C HIS A 172 -11.72 -1.33 -4.13
N ILE A 173 -11.60 -2.61 -4.37
CA ILE A 173 -12.05 -3.30 -5.58
C ILE A 173 -13.06 -4.41 -5.24
N ASN A 174 -13.90 -4.76 -6.20
CA ASN A 174 -14.89 -5.82 -6.00
C ASN A 174 -14.24 -7.22 -5.99
N GLU A 175 -15.03 -8.26 -5.68
CA GLU A 175 -14.52 -9.63 -5.58
C GLU A 175 -13.89 -10.13 -6.89
N HIS A 176 -14.48 -9.77 -8.05
CA HIS A 176 -13.94 -10.16 -9.35
C HIS A 176 -12.53 -9.59 -9.56
N ALA A 177 -12.34 -8.30 -9.35
CA ALA A 177 -11.03 -7.65 -9.48
C ALA A 177 -10.02 -8.18 -8.43
N ASN A 178 -10.44 -8.46 -7.20
CA ASN A 178 -9.58 -9.12 -6.22
C ASN A 178 -9.10 -10.50 -6.70
N ARG A 179 -9.95 -11.28 -7.40
CA ARG A 179 -9.57 -12.57 -7.99
C ARG A 179 -8.63 -12.43 -9.18
N GLU A 180 -8.77 -11.37 -9.97
CA GLU A 180 -7.84 -11.07 -11.07
C GLU A 180 -6.46 -10.73 -10.53
N VAL A 181 -6.35 -9.82 -9.54
CA VAL A 181 -5.08 -9.48 -8.89
C VAL A 181 -4.44 -10.73 -8.27
N PHE A 182 -5.23 -11.55 -7.57
CA PHE A 182 -4.75 -12.81 -7.01
C PHE A 182 -4.19 -13.75 -8.09
N THR A 183 -4.86 -13.87 -9.23
CA THR A 183 -4.45 -14.75 -10.33
C THR A 183 -3.11 -14.31 -10.93
N GLU A 184 -2.94 -13.01 -11.16
CA GLU A 184 -1.70 -12.42 -11.66
C GLU A 184 -0.54 -12.64 -10.68
N VAL A 185 -0.76 -12.31 -9.39
CA VAL A 185 0.23 -12.49 -8.33
C VAL A 185 0.64 -13.95 -8.18
N LYS A 186 -0.33 -14.86 -8.17
CA LYS A 186 -0.09 -16.30 -8.09
C LYS A 186 0.70 -16.84 -9.28
N SER A 187 0.39 -16.36 -10.48
CA SER A 187 1.12 -16.72 -11.70
C SER A 187 2.59 -16.30 -11.60
N TRP A 188 2.83 -15.05 -11.14
CA TRP A 188 4.17 -14.54 -10.93
C TRP A 188 4.96 -15.33 -9.88
N ILE A 189 4.35 -15.71 -8.75
CA ILE A 189 5.03 -16.52 -7.72
C ILE A 189 5.46 -17.90 -8.26
N LYS A 190 4.72 -18.45 -9.23
CA LYS A 190 4.96 -19.78 -9.79
C LYS A 190 5.89 -19.79 -11.03
N SER A 191 6.23 -18.59 -11.57
CA SER A 191 7.13 -18.46 -12.73
C SER A 191 8.59 -18.54 -12.33
#